data_5ab8f30b8512c994a1e59d84e15b1a33
#
_entry.id   5ab8f30b8512c994a1e59d84e15b1a33
#
_cell.length_a   1.000
_cell.length_b   1.000
_cell.length_c   1.000
_cell.angle_alpha   90.00
_cell.angle_beta   90.00
_cell.angle_gamma   90.00
#
_symmetry.space_group_name_H-M   'P 1'
#
loop_
_entity.id
_entity.type
_entity.pdbx_description
1 polymer ?
#
loop_
_entity_poly.entity_id
_entity_poly.type
_entity_poly.pdbx_seq_one_letter_code
_entity_poly.pdbx_strand_id
1 'polypeptide(L)'
;MAETSIFNKDFFIINGKTIKFELIDTYDGSDNELPFYWWNIVLNNNNIKVGKISFRIGNNYHSYYNGNIGYEVDKEYRGNHYALKACKLVLRVAKYYNMNKIYLTCDFDNIASSKTIEKLGAKLLEEIKPPKDYVFYNENMPKQKIYELKIS
;
A
#
# COMPACT_ATOMS: atom_id res chain seq x y z
N MET A 1 19.34 -9.28 25.79
CA MET A 1 18.31 -9.93 24.98
C MET A 1 18.11 -9.15 23.70
N ALA A 2 18.20 -9.79 22.57
CA ALA A 2 17.99 -9.12 21.29
C ALA A 2 16.50 -8.81 21.11
N GLU A 3 16.17 -7.59 20.68
CA GLU A 3 14.80 -7.24 20.32
C GLU A 3 14.40 -7.98 19.05
N THR A 4 13.20 -8.52 19.04
CA THR A 4 12.66 -9.16 17.84
C THR A 4 12.03 -8.08 16.97
N SER A 5 12.56 -7.88 15.77
CA SER A 5 11.97 -6.95 14.81
C SER A 5 10.62 -7.48 14.33
N ILE A 6 9.65 -6.59 14.13
CA ILE A 6 8.38 -6.94 13.49
C ILE A 6 8.59 -7.32 12.01
N PHE A 7 9.69 -6.85 11.40
CA PHE A 7 9.95 -7.06 9.98
C PHE A 7 10.59 -8.43 9.72
N ASN A 8 10.09 -9.10 8.69
CA ASN A 8 10.61 -10.39 8.25
C ASN A 8 11.55 -10.15 7.07
N LYS A 9 12.81 -10.56 7.21
CA LYS A 9 13.82 -10.40 6.16
C LYS A 9 13.45 -11.11 4.86
N ASP A 10 12.61 -12.14 4.90
CA ASP A 10 12.11 -12.82 3.72
C ASP A 10 11.32 -11.90 2.80
N PHE A 11 10.80 -10.78 3.33
CA PHE A 11 10.07 -9.78 2.54
C PHE A 11 10.94 -8.63 2.04
N PHE A 12 12.25 -8.67 2.28
CA PHE A 12 13.13 -7.62 1.76
C PHE A 12 13.26 -7.71 0.24
N ILE A 13 13.14 -8.92 -0.31
CA ILE A 13 12.97 -9.15 -1.74
C ILE A 13 11.74 -10.06 -1.89
N ILE A 14 10.76 -9.63 -2.68
CA ILE A 14 9.57 -10.43 -2.94
C ILE A 14 9.47 -10.68 -4.43
N ASN A 15 9.55 -11.95 -4.82
CA ASN A 15 9.50 -12.32 -6.23
C ASN A 15 8.06 -12.56 -6.68
N GLY A 16 7.66 -11.89 -7.75
CA GLY A 16 6.41 -12.13 -8.43
C GLY A 16 6.65 -12.69 -9.84
N LYS A 17 5.56 -12.88 -10.57
CA LYS A 17 5.61 -13.47 -11.90
C LYS A 17 6.18 -12.51 -12.96
N THR A 18 5.81 -11.23 -12.89
CA THR A 18 6.21 -10.19 -13.84
C THR A 18 7.11 -9.17 -13.18
N ILE A 19 6.84 -8.87 -11.93
CA ILE A 19 7.53 -7.85 -11.14
C ILE A 19 8.06 -8.49 -9.86
N LYS A 20 9.02 -7.83 -9.25
CA LYS A 20 9.52 -8.15 -7.92
C LYS A 20 9.64 -6.88 -7.10
N PHE A 21 9.70 -7.03 -5.78
CA PHE A 21 9.96 -5.92 -4.86
C PHE A 21 11.37 -6.03 -4.33
N GLU A 22 12.07 -4.90 -4.30
CA GLU A 22 13.38 -4.77 -3.67
C GLU A 22 13.30 -3.70 -2.60
N LEU A 23 13.62 -4.05 -1.35
CA LEU A 23 13.43 -3.16 -0.21
C LEU A 23 14.23 -1.87 -0.37
N ILE A 24 13.57 -0.74 -0.12
CA ILE A 24 14.22 0.56 0.06
C ILE A 24 14.54 0.73 1.54
N ASP A 25 13.55 0.57 2.40
CA ASP A 25 13.70 0.76 3.84
C ASP A 25 12.49 0.19 4.58
N THR A 26 12.61 0.13 5.91
CA THR A 26 11.51 -0.15 6.82
C THR A 26 11.37 1.01 7.79
N TYR A 27 10.15 1.21 8.27
CA TYR A 27 9.84 2.22 9.28
C TYR A 27 9.20 1.54 10.50
N ASP A 28 9.77 1.79 11.68
CA ASP A 28 9.34 1.11 12.91
C ASP A 28 7.99 1.57 13.45
N GLY A 29 7.49 2.69 12.96
CA GLY A 29 6.24 3.26 13.44
C GLY A 29 6.44 4.28 14.55
N SER A 30 5.34 4.89 14.94
CA SER A 30 5.26 5.87 16.03
C SER A 30 3.88 5.76 16.67
N ASP A 31 3.55 6.67 17.60
CA ASP A 31 2.26 6.65 18.29
C ASP A 31 1.07 6.68 17.33
N ASN A 32 1.19 7.43 16.22
CA ASN A 32 0.09 7.62 15.26
C ASN A 32 0.30 6.89 13.95
N GLU A 33 1.49 6.38 13.70
CA GLU A 33 1.82 5.74 12.44
C GLU A 33 2.23 4.30 12.63
N LEU A 34 1.65 3.43 11.81
CA LEU A 34 1.96 2.00 11.81
C LEU A 34 3.34 1.75 11.20
N PRO A 35 4.02 0.66 11.62
CA PRO A 35 5.24 0.25 10.94
C PRO A 35 4.95 -0.15 9.50
N PHE A 36 5.91 0.08 8.60
CA PHE A 36 5.72 -0.28 7.21
C PHE A 36 7.01 -0.69 6.52
N TYR A 37 6.85 -1.50 5.45
CA TYR A 37 7.86 -1.77 4.45
C TYR A 37 7.73 -0.79 3.30
N TRP A 38 8.84 -0.47 2.67
CA TRP A 38 8.87 0.38 1.48
C TRP A 38 9.80 -0.23 0.44
N TRP A 39 9.27 -0.52 -0.74
CA TRP A 39 10.00 -1.24 -1.80
C TRP A 39 9.99 -0.49 -3.12
N ASN A 40 11.02 -0.73 -3.91
CA ASN A 40 10.98 -0.48 -5.34
C ASN A 40 10.20 -1.59 -6.03
N ILE A 41 9.40 -1.25 -7.03
CA ILE A 41 8.78 -2.19 -7.95
C ILE A 41 9.72 -2.31 -9.16
N VAL A 42 10.18 -3.52 -9.45
CA VAL A 42 11.20 -3.79 -10.45
C VAL A 42 10.70 -4.85 -11.42
N LEU A 43 10.96 -4.67 -12.71
CA LEU A 43 10.61 -5.67 -13.73
C LEU A 43 11.56 -6.84 -13.67
N ASN A 44 11.04 -8.09 -13.77
CA ASN A 44 11.85 -9.28 -13.69
C ASN A 44 12.80 -9.45 -14.87
N ASN A 45 12.38 -9.04 -16.07
CA ASN A 45 13.12 -9.32 -17.31
C ASN A 45 14.35 -8.44 -17.52
N ASN A 46 14.41 -7.26 -16.91
CA ASN A 46 15.49 -6.29 -17.17
C ASN A 46 15.95 -5.51 -15.95
N ASN A 47 15.38 -5.79 -14.79
CA ASN A 47 15.67 -5.12 -13.51
C ASN A 47 15.44 -3.61 -13.52
N ILE A 48 14.57 -3.12 -14.40
CA ILE A 48 14.23 -1.71 -14.43
C ILE A 48 13.21 -1.41 -13.33
N LYS A 49 13.49 -0.37 -12.53
CA LYS A 49 12.56 0.15 -11.54
C LYS A 49 11.43 0.90 -12.25
N VAL A 50 10.20 0.55 -11.96
CA VAL A 50 9.00 1.16 -12.57
C VAL A 50 8.12 1.89 -11.58
N GLY A 51 8.40 1.79 -10.29
CA GLY A 51 7.60 2.47 -9.27
C GLY A 51 8.04 2.08 -7.86
N LYS A 52 7.20 2.46 -6.90
CA LYS A 52 7.40 2.17 -5.48
C LYS A 52 6.10 1.71 -4.86
N ILE A 53 6.18 0.93 -3.79
CA ILE A 53 5.03 0.49 -3.02
C ILE A 53 5.40 0.38 -1.56
N SER A 54 4.47 0.72 -0.68
CA SER A 54 4.61 0.55 0.75
C SER A 54 3.44 -0.24 1.31
N PHE A 55 3.68 -0.92 2.43
CA PHE A 55 2.64 -1.66 3.13
C PHE A 55 2.75 -1.39 4.63
N ARG A 56 1.67 -0.84 5.21
CA ARG A 56 1.54 -0.58 6.65
C ARG A 56 0.98 -1.82 7.33
N ILE A 57 1.68 -2.28 8.38
CA ILE A 57 1.32 -3.48 9.13
C ILE A 57 0.33 -3.11 10.23
N GLY A 58 -0.83 -3.77 10.23
CA GLY A 58 -1.88 -3.53 11.22
C GLY A 58 -2.87 -2.48 10.79
N ASN A 59 -3.79 -2.13 11.69
CA ASN A 59 -4.82 -1.14 11.44
C ASN A 59 -4.96 -0.22 12.65
N ASN A 60 -5.13 1.08 12.41
CA ASN A 60 -5.44 2.05 13.44
C ASN A 60 -6.38 3.12 12.88
N TYR A 61 -6.70 4.13 13.68
CA TYR A 61 -7.55 5.24 13.26
C TYR A 61 -7.02 5.93 11.99
N HIS A 62 -5.71 6.18 11.93
CA HIS A 62 -5.09 6.91 10.82
C HIS A 62 -4.99 6.06 9.55
N SER A 63 -4.74 4.75 9.68
CA SER A 63 -4.63 3.88 8.50
C SER A 63 -5.95 3.69 7.76
N TYR A 64 -7.06 3.93 8.41
CA TYR A 64 -8.36 3.96 7.75
C TYR A 64 -8.42 5.06 6.68
N TYR A 65 -7.80 6.21 6.96
CA TYR A 65 -7.83 7.36 6.05
C TYR A 65 -6.69 7.38 5.03
N ASN A 66 -5.55 6.77 5.34
CA ASN A 66 -4.42 6.75 4.39
C ASN A 66 -4.15 5.38 3.77
N GLY A 67 -4.87 4.35 4.21
CA GLY A 67 -4.75 3.01 3.66
C GLY A 67 -3.53 2.24 4.15
N ASN A 68 -3.56 0.94 3.93
CA ASN A 68 -2.42 0.06 4.23
C ASN A 68 -1.42 0.00 3.09
N ILE A 69 -1.86 0.22 1.85
CA ILE A 69 -1.00 0.16 0.66
C ILE A 69 -0.89 1.55 0.06
N GLY A 70 0.34 2.04 -0.10
CA GLY A 70 0.65 3.21 -0.90
C GLY A 70 1.47 2.78 -2.11
N TYR A 71 1.14 3.27 -3.30
CA TYR A 71 1.88 2.91 -4.49
C TYR A 71 1.98 4.08 -5.46
N GLU A 72 3.03 4.04 -6.27
CA GLU A 72 3.29 5.01 -7.32
C GLU A 72 4.00 4.29 -8.45
N VAL A 73 3.47 4.42 -9.67
CA VAL A 73 4.12 3.91 -10.88
C VAL A 73 4.65 5.11 -11.66
N ASP A 74 5.91 5.04 -12.07
CA ASP A 74 6.55 6.11 -12.82
C ASP A 74 5.79 6.34 -14.13
N LYS A 75 5.64 7.62 -14.51
CA LYS A 75 4.75 8.04 -15.60
C LYS A 75 4.95 7.25 -16.89
N GLU A 76 6.19 6.99 -17.27
CA GLU A 76 6.54 6.29 -18.51
C GLU A 76 6.17 4.80 -18.52
N TYR A 77 5.85 4.23 -17.34
CA TYR A 77 5.49 2.81 -17.22
C TYR A 77 4.01 2.60 -16.89
N ARG A 78 3.20 3.66 -16.89
CA ARG A 78 1.76 3.56 -16.64
C ARG A 78 1.06 2.90 -17.81
N GLY A 79 -0.11 2.29 -17.54
CA GLY A 79 -0.90 1.60 -18.57
C GLY A 79 -0.55 0.13 -18.76
N ASN A 80 0.35 -0.42 -17.94
CA ASN A 80 0.77 -1.82 -18.01
C ASN A 80 0.26 -2.67 -16.86
N HIS A 81 -0.65 -2.14 -16.04
CA HIS A 81 -1.21 -2.81 -14.85
C HIS A 81 -0.17 -3.16 -13.77
N TYR A 82 0.99 -2.48 -13.75
CA TYR A 82 1.99 -2.76 -12.72
C TYR A 82 1.50 -2.44 -11.32
N ALA A 83 0.71 -1.38 -11.15
CA ALA A 83 0.11 -1.06 -9.85
C ALA A 83 -0.79 -2.19 -9.34
N LEU A 84 -1.64 -2.74 -10.20
CA LEU A 84 -2.51 -3.85 -9.84
C LEU A 84 -1.71 -5.10 -9.49
N LYS A 85 -0.70 -5.42 -10.29
CA LYS A 85 0.19 -6.57 -10.02
C LYS A 85 0.93 -6.41 -8.70
N ALA A 86 1.40 -5.19 -8.41
CA ALA A 86 2.08 -4.89 -7.14
C ALA A 86 1.12 -5.02 -5.96
N CYS A 87 -0.09 -4.48 -6.05
CA CYS A 87 -1.08 -4.62 -5.00
C CYS A 87 -1.42 -6.09 -4.72
N LYS A 88 -1.54 -6.91 -5.76
CA LYS A 88 -1.78 -8.35 -5.59
C LYS A 88 -0.59 -9.05 -4.93
N LEU A 89 0.62 -8.70 -5.31
CA LEU A 89 1.83 -9.32 -4.74
C LEU A 89 1.97 -8.97 -3.26
N VAL A 90 1.70 -7.75 -2.87
CA VAL A 90 1.84 -7.31 -1.47
C VAL A 90 0.83 -7.98 -0.53
N LEU A 91 -0.23 -8.58 -1.05
CA LEU A 91 -1.18 -9.32 -0.21
C LEU A 91 -0.55 -10.51 0.51
N ARG A 92 0.56 -11.04 0.01
CA ARG A 92 1.34 -12.07 0.71
C ARG A 92 1.81 -11.57 2.06
N VAL A 93 2.22 -10.30 2.13
CA VAL A 93 2.68 -9.67 3.37
C VAL A 93 1.52 -9.52 4.35
N ALA A 94 0.38 -9.05 3.87
CA ALA A 94 -0.82 -8.92 4.69
C ALA A 94 -1.22 -10.27 5.31
N LYS A 95 -1.19 -11.34 4.52
CA LYS A 95 -1.51 -12.69 5.00
C LYS A 95 -0.53 -13.17 6.07
N TYR A 96 0.75 -12.91 5.89
CA TYR A 96 1.77 -13.27 6.88
C TYR A 96 1.48 -12.65 8.24
N TYR A 97 1.02 -11.40 8.28
CA TYR A 97 0.70 -10.70 9.53
C TYR A 97 -0.73 -10.96 10.01
N ASN A 98 -1.41 -11.96 9.43
CA ASN A 98 -2.76 -12.36 9.83
C ASN A 98 -3.78 -11.23 9.73
N MET A 99 -3.59 -10.32 8.77
CA MET A 99 -4.54 -9.25 8.52
C MET A 99 -5.66 -9.80 7.63
N ASN A 100 -6.88 -9.79 8.14
CA ASN A 100 -8.05 -10.30 7.42
C ASN A 100 -8.77 -9.23 6.60
N LYS A 101 -8.37 -7.99 6.76
CA LYS A 101 -8.83 -6.87 5.94
C LYS A 101 -7.78 -5.77 5.89
N ILE A 102 -7.74 -5.07 4.77
CA ILE A 102 -6.88 -3.90 4.59
C ILE A 102 -7.70 -2.77 3.95
N TYR A 103 -7.21 -1.56 4.09
CA TYR A 103 -7.80 -0.37 3.49
C TYR A 103 -6.91 0.17 2.39
N LEU A 104 -7.54 0.69 1.33
CA LEU A 104 -6.87 1.39 0.25
C LEU A 104 -7.63 2.68 0.01
N THR A 105 -6.91 3.77 -0.20
CA THR A 105 -7.51 5.09 -0.38
C THR A 105 -6.94 5.78 -1.61
N CYS A 106 -7.72 6.66 -2.18
CA CYS A 106 -7.25 7.54 -3.26
C CYS A 106 -8.06 8.83 -3.23
N ASP A 107 -7.52 9.87 -3.86
CA ASP A 107 -8.26 11.11 -4.05
C ASP A 107 -9.54 10.81 -4.84
N PHE A 108 -10.62 11.50 -4.51
CA PHE A 108 -11.94 11.22 -5.11
C PHE A 108 -11.95 11.32 -6.63
N ASP A 109 -11.08 12.12 -7.22
CA ASP A 109 -10.99 12.34 -8.67
C ASP A 109 -9.85 11.56 -9.33
N ASN A 110 -9.13 10.73 -8.58
CA ASN A 110 -8.08 9.88 -9.15
C ASN A 110 -8.69 8.60 -9.74
N ILE A 111 -9.16 8.70 -10.98
CA ILE A 111 -9.87 7.62 -11.65
C ILE A 111 -8.98 6.40 -11.85
N ALA A 112 -7.71 6.60 -12.22
CA ALA A 112 -6.78 5.50 -12.46
C ALA A 112 -6.56 4.65 -11.21
N SER A 113 -6.34 5.31 -10.06
CA SER A 113 -6.17 4.61 -8.78
C SER A 113 -7.46 3.91 -8.35
N SER A 114 -8.60 4.59 -8.49
CA SER A 114 -9.90 4.02 -8.18
C SER A 114 -10.14 2.72 -8.96
N LYS A 115 -9.88 2.73 -10.26
CA LYS A 115 -10.02 1.54 -11.11
C LYS A 115 -9.09 0.41 -10.69
N THR A 116 -7.85 0.72 -10.34
CA THR A 116 -6.89 -0.28 -9.85
C THR A 116 -7.41 -0.94 -8.58
N ILE A 117 -7.88 -0.14 -7.62
CA ILE A 117 -8.39 -0.62 -6.35
C ILE A 117 -9.63 -1.49 -6.56
N GLU A 118 -10.54 -1.07 -7.45
CA GLU A 118 -11.75 -1.85 -7.76
C GLU A 118 -11.41 -3.17 -8.45
N LYS A 119 -10.43 -3.19 -9.35
CA LYS A 119 -9.97 -4.44 -9.99
C LYS A 119 -9.32 -5.39 -9.00
N LEU A 120 -8.76 -4.89 -7.92
CA LEU A 120 -8.24 -5.72 -6.83
C LEU A 120 -9.35 -6.45 -6.10
N GLY A 121 -10.58 -5.98 -6.19
CA GLY A 121 -11.75 -6.56 -5.53
C GLY A 121 -12.17 -5.81 -4.26
N ALA A 122 -11.60 -4.65 -4.01
CA ALA A 122 -11.95 -3.85 -2.84
C ALA A 122 -13.33 -3.20 -3.00
N LYS A 123 -14.00 -3.01 -1.86
CA LYS A 123 -15.33 -2.40 -1.80
C LYS A 123 -15.23 -0.96 -1.31
N LEU A 124 -15.86 -0.04 -2.04
CA LEU A 124 -15.96 1.36 -1.60
C LEU A 124 -16.84 1.43 -0.36
N LEU A 125 -16.28 2.00 0.73
CA LEU A 125 -17.01 2.23 1.97
C LEU A 125 -17.60 3.63 2.02
N GLU A 126 -16.79 4.65 1.70
CA GLU A 126 -17.24 6.04 1.76
C GLU A 126 -16.30 6.95 0.98
N GLU A 127 -16.79 8.13 0.72
CA GLU A 127 -16.03 9.23 0.13
C GLU A 127 -16.12 10.39 1.10
N ILE A 128 -14.99 10.74 1.73
CA ILE A 128 -14.98 11.66 2.86
C ILE A 128 -13.67 12.44 2.91
N LYS A 129 -13.75 13.69 3.37
CA LYS A 129 -12.56 14.43 3.76
C LYS A 129 -12.13 13.91 5.13
N PRO A 130 -10.85 13.50 5.31
CA PRO A 130 -10.38 13.04 6.62
C PRO A 130 -10.61 14.07 7.70
N PRO A 131 -10.83 13.64 8.96
CA PRO A 131 -11.07 14.57 10.07
C PRO A 131 -9.80 15.33 10.47
N LYS A 132 -9.96 16.44 11.18
CA LYS A 132 -8.85 17.33 11.56
C LYS A 132 -7.80 16.67 12.43
N ASP A 133 -8.15 15.64 13.18
CA ASP A 133 -7.20 14.91 14.03
C ASP A 133 -6.47 13.76 13.32
N TYR A 134 -6.75 13.57 12.02
CA TYR A 134 -5.97 12.65 11.20
C TYR A 134 -4.53 13.16 11.10
N VAL A 135 -3.53 12.26 11.30
CA VAL A 135 -2.12 12.62 11.41
C VAL A 135 -1.57 13.40 10.20
N PHE A 136 -2.08 13.12 9.00
CA PHE A 136 -1.68 13.81 7.77
C PHE A 136 -2.71 14.82 7.28
N TYR A 137 -3.59 15.29 8.17
CA TYR A 137 -4.62 16.24 7.78
C TYR A 137 -4.01 17.53 7.23
N ASN A 138 -4.63 18.02 6.15
CA ASN A 138 -4.33 19.30 5.52
C ASN A 138 -5.66 19.91 5.09
N GLU A 139 -5.88 21.18 5.41
CA GLU A 139 -7.14 21.87 5.04
C GLU A 139 -7.45 21.84 3.55
N ASN A 140 -6.40 21.81 2.72
CA ASN A 140 -6.53 21.82 1.27
C ASN A 140 -6.65 20.42 0.65
N MET A 141 -6.60 19.37 1.46
CA MET A 141 -6.70 18.02 0.91
C MET A 141 -8.10 17.74 0.39
N PRO A 142 -8.21 17.00 -0.74
CA PRO A 142 -9.52 16.65 -1.30
C PRO A 142 -10.19 15.55 -0.49
N LYS A 143 -11.45 15.29 -0.80
CA LYS A 143 -12.13 14.09 -0.32
C LYS A 143 -11.37 12.85 -0.79
N GLN A 144 -11.37 11.81 0.04
CA GLN A 144 -10.77 10.53 -0.24
C GLN A 144 -11.85 9.48 -0.42
N LYS A 145 -11.64 8.58 -1.37
CA LYS A 145 -12.41 7.35 -1.46
C LYS A 145 -11.72 6.31 -0.60
N ILE A 146 -12.47 5.70 0.31
CA ILE A 146 -11.95 4.68 1.24
C ILE A 146 -12.54 3.33 0.84
N TYR A 147 -11.67 2.39 0.54
CA TYR A 147 -12.02 1.04 0.14
C TYR A 147 -11.55 0.04 1.18
N GLU A 148 -12.30 -1.04 1.32
CA GLU A 148 -11.93 -2.18 2.17
C GLU A 148 -11.74 -3.41 1.30
N LEU A 149 -10.64 -4.11 1.51
CA LEU A 149 -10.39 -5.41 0.87
C LEU A 149 -10.31 -6.47 1.96
N LYS A 150 -11.17 -7.48 1.86
CA LYS A 150 -11.13 -8.64 2.74
C LYS A 150 -10.10 -9.61 2.20
N ILE A 151 -9.28 -10.15 3.10
CA ILE A 151 -8.22 -11.10 2.78
C ILE A 151 -8.59 -12.45 3.37
N SER A 152 -8.72 -13.45 2.52
CA SER A 152 -9.03 -14.82 2.94
C SER A 152 -7.79 -15.65 3.21
#